data_c1fafaedba6e3d3371eac2cc4ee49770
#
_entry.id   c1fafaedba6e3d3371eac2cc4ee49770
#
_cell.length_a   1.000
_cell.length_b   1.000
_cell.length_c   1.000
_cell.angle_alpha   90.00
_cell.angle_beta   90.00
_cell.angle_gamma   90.00
#
_symmetry.space_group_name_H-M   'P 1'
#
loop_
_entity.id
_entity.type
_entity.pdbx_description
1 polymer ?
#
loop_
_entity_poly.entity_id
_entity_poly.type
_entity_poly.pdbx_seq_one_letter_code
_entity_poly.pdbx_strand_id
1 'polypeptide(L)'
;MLKQLVSLGLLGVGACALSAMPSLKKHPLEVKFYHRNFAHRGLFDNRSRCENSLSAFRAAVEHGYGIELDLQMTADGRIVVFHDEDLMRMCASPLKIEQASYAQLVQYNLGQTHEKIPLFSQVLREVDGRVPLIVEIKSTEQVE
;
A
#
# COMPACT_ATOMS: atom_id res chain seq x y z
N MET A 1 -6.55 -55.37 5.45
CA MET A 1 -5.96 -54.16 6.08
C MET A 1 -5.26 -53.22 5.07
N LEU A 2 -4.43 -53.69 4.14
CA LEU A 2 -3.70 -52.85 3.20
C LEU A 2 -4.61 -52.04 2.26
N LYS A 3 -5.72 -52.60 1.75
CA LYS A 3 -6.67 -51.89 0.88
C LYS A 3 -7.43 -50.76 1.56
N GLN A 4 -7.70 -50.85 2.87
CA GLN A 4 -8.34 -49.79 3.64
C GLN A 4 -7.40 -48.63 3.92
N LEU A 5 -6.12 -48.90 4.16
CA LEU A 5 -5.09 -47.86 4.36
C LEU A 5 -4.84 -47.04 3.09
N VAL A 6 -4.83 -47.68 1.91
CA VAL A 6 -4.68 -47.00 0.62
C VAL A 6 -5.90 -46.14 0.32
N SER A 7 -7.11 -46.58 0.67
CA SER A 7 -8.35 -45.80 0.48
C SER A 7 -8.39 -44.55 1.36
N LEU A 8 -7.97 -44.65 2.63
CA LEU A 8 -7.88 -43.49 3.52
C LEU A 8 -6.80 -42.46 3.06
N GLY A 9 -5.66 -42.95 2.58
CA GLY A 9 -4.59 -42.09 2.05
C GLY A 9 -5.03 -41.31 0.82
N LEU A 10 -5.74 -41.92 -0.11
CA LEU A 10 -6.28 -41.27 -1.30
C LEU A 10 -7.35 -40.22 -0.98
N LEU A 11 -8.22 -40.50 0.00
CA LEU A 11 -9.22 -39.53 0.48
C LEU A 11 -8.56 -38.35 1.16
N GLY A 12 -7.51 -38.56 1.96
CA GLY A 12 -6.76 -37.47 2.63
C GLY A 12 -6.05 -36.55 1.64
N VAL A 13 -5.38 -37.09 0.62
CA VAL A 13 -4.71 -36.31 -0.43
C VAL A 13 -5.74 -35.55 -1.28
N GLY A 14 -6.89 -36.18 -1.60
CA GLY A 14 -7.97 -35.49 -2.33
C GLY A 14 -8.57 -34.33 -1.55
N ALA A 15 -8.78 -34.48 -0.24
CA ALA A 15 -9.30 -33.43 0.62
C ALA A 15 -8.31 -32.26 0.76
N CYS A 16 -7.02 -32.54 0.92
CA CYS A 16 -5.98 -31.50 0.93
C CYS A 16 -5.87 -30.76 -0.41
N ALA A 17 -5.96 -31.48 -1.54
CA ALA A 17 -5.92 -30.87 -2.86
C ALA A 17 -7.14 -29.95 -3.11
N LEU A 18 -8.33 -30.36 -2.67
CA LEU A 18 -9.56 -29.56 -2.79
C LEU A 18 -9.53 -28.30 -1.90
N SER A 19 -8.93 -28.39 -0.70
CA SER A 19 -8.80 -27.21 0.19
C SER A 19 -7.76 -26.20 -0.28
N ALA A 20 -6.81 -26.63 -1.12
CA ALA A 20 -5.80 -25.76 -1.72
C ALA A 20 -6.21 -25.23 -3.10
N MET A 21 -7.35 -25.63 -3.65
CA MET A 21 -7.82 -25.11 -4.95
C MET A 21 -8.27 -23.66 -4.84
N PRO A 22 -7.88 -22.80 -5.82
CA PRO A 22 -8.40 -21.45 -5.90
C PRO A 22 -9.94 -21.49 -5.99
N SER A 23 -10.60 -20.57 -5.30
CA SER A 23 -12.05 -20.42 -5.39
C SER A 23 -12.46 -20.10 -6.83
N LEU A 24 -13.38 -20.88 -7.40
CA LEU A 24 -13.97 -20.60 -8.72
C LEU A 24 -15.02 -19.47 -8.63
N LYS A 25 -15.41 -19.05 -7.43
CA LYS A 25 -16.34 -17.92 -7.23
C LYS A 25 -15.55 -16.62 -7.29
N LYS A 26 -15.92 -15.74 -8.22
CA LYS A 26 -15.37 -14.38 -8.27
C LYS A 26 -15.70 -13.65 -6.98
N HIS A 27 -14.68 -13.11 -6.30
CA HIS A 27 -14.90 -12.32 -5.11
C HIS A 27 -15.52 -10.96 -5.52
N PRO A 28 -16.50 -10.43 -4.77
CA PRO A 28 -17.12 -9.14 -5.11
C PRO A 28 -16.14 -7.98 -5.26
N LEU A 29 -15.00 -8.05 -4.57
CA LEU A 29 -13.92 -7.05 -4.70
C LEU A 29 -13.15 -7.17 -6.03
N GLU A 30 -13.10 -8.35 -6.68
CA GLU A 30 -12.41 -8.50 -7.96
C GLU A 30 -12.95 -7.52 -9.01
N VAL A 31 -14.26 -7.27 -9.04
CA VAL A 31 -14.89 -6.37 -10.00
C VAL A 31 -14.36 -4.94 -9.87
N LYS A 32 -13.97 -4.52 -8.66
CA LYS A 32 -13.41 -3.18 -8.41
C LYS A 32 -11.97 -3.03 -8.91
N PHE A 33 -11.24 -4.13 -9.07
CA PHE A 33 -9.83 -4.17 -9.48
C PHE A 33 -9.65 -4.53 -10.95
N TYR A 34 -10.56 -5.32 -11.55
CA TYR A 34 -10.46 -5.70 -12.95
C TYR A 34 -10.65 -4.50 -13.88
N HIS A 35 -9.79 -4.44 -14.92
CA HIS A 35 -9.82 -3.41 -15.97
C HIS A 35 -9.68 -1.97 -15.46
N ARG A 36 -9.08 -1.79 -14.28
CA ARG A 36 -8.80 -0.45 -13.73
C ARG A 36 -7.31 -0.16 -13.81
N ASN A 37 -6.97 1.03 -14.27
CA ASN A 37 -5.61 1.54 -14.17
C ASN A 37 -5.33 1.91 -12.71
N PHE A 38 -4.11 1.65 -12.26
CA PHE A 38 -3.62 2.06 -10.95
C PHE A 38 -2.51 3.08 -11.13
N ALA A 39 -2.62 4.18 -10.43
CA ALA A 39 -1.59 5.19 -10.34
C ALA A 39 -0.59 4.77 -9.24
N HIS A 40 0.60 4.32 -9.64
CA HIS A 40 1.71 3.98 -8.75
C HIS A 40 2.15 5.22 -8.00
N ARG A 41 2.02 5.23 -6.66
CA ARG A 41 2.23 6.37 -5.75
C ARG A 41 1.37 7.60 -6.08
N GLY A 42 0.18 7.39 -6.69
CA GLY A 42 -0.69 8.46 -7.16
C GLY A 42 -0.39 8.94 -8.58
N LEU A 43 -1.23 9.85 -9.11
CA LEU A 43 -1.04 10.43 -10.44
C LEU A 43 -0.16 11.68 -10.33
N PHE A 44 1.15 11.49 -10.29
CA PHE A 44 2.16 12.52 -10.08
C PHE A 44 2.94 12.85 -11.36
N ASP A 45 3.65 13.99 -11.36
CA ASP A 45 4.56 14.43 -12.43
C ASP A 45 5.94 14.87 -11.89
N ASN A 46 6.15 14.81 -10.58
CA ASN A 46 7.34 15.27 -9.83
C ASN A 46 7.74 16.73 -10.06
N ARG A 47 6.82 17.55 -10.57
CA ARG A 47 6.98 19.01 -10.74
C ARG A 47 5.92 19.77 -9.94
N SER A 48 4.66 19.59 -10.31
CA SER A 48 3.52 20.23 -9.63
C SER A 48 2.91 19.34 -8.56
N ARG A 49 3.06 18.03 -8.69
CA ARG A 49 2.55 16.99 -7.78
C ARG A 49 3.62 15.93 -7.55
N CYS A 50 4.02 15.73 -6.31
CA CYS A 50 4.98 14.69 -5.95
C CYS A 50 4.31 13.33 -5.79
N GLU A 51 5.08 12.26 -5.96
CA GLU A 51 4.67 10.91 -5.58
C GLU A 51 4.24 10.87 -4.12
N ASN A 52 3.29 9.99 -3.78
CA ASN A 52 2.79 9.79 -2.40
C ASN A 52 2.26 11.08 -1.73
N SER A 53 1.80 12.06 -2.51
CA SER A 53 1.22 13.31 -2.01
C SER A 53 -0.31 13.33 -2.11
N LEU A 54 -0.96 14.18 -1.31
CA LEU A 54 -2.42 14.32 -1.36
C LEU A 54 -2.89 14.83 -2.72
N SER A 55 -2.15 15.72 -3.39
CA SER A 55 -2.52 16.20 -4.72
C SER A 55 -2.42 15.12 -5.80
N ALA A 56 -1.41 14.23 -5.70
CA ALA A 56 -1.30 13.10 -6.61
C ALA A 56 -2.45 12.08 -6.43
N PHE A 57 -2.88 11.87 -5.19
CA PHE A 57 -4.01 10.98 -4.89
C PHE A 57 -5.33 11.61 -5.36
N ARG A 58 -5.54 12.90 -5.14
CA ARG A 58 -6.71 13.63 -5.66
C ARG A 58 -6.80 13.52 -7.18
N ALA A 59 -5.70 13.76 -7.88
CA ALA A 59 -5.65 13.61 -9.33
C ALA A 59 -5.99 12.19 -9.79
N ALA A 60 -5.49 11.15 -9.11
CA ALA A 60 -5.83 9.77 -9.42
C ALA A 60 -7.34 9.50 -9.24
N VAL A 61 -7.94 9.98 -8.15
CA VAL A 61 -9.37 9.88 -7.88
C VAL A 61 -10.22 10.58 -8.96
N GLU A 62 -9.84 11.79 -9.36
CA GLU A 62 -10.53 12.58 -10.40
C GLU A 62 -10.53 11.87 -11.75
N HIS A 63 -9.47 11.11 -12.06
CA HIS A 63 -9.36 10.30 -13.28
C HIS A 63 -9.97 8.89 -13.12
N GLY A 64 -10.51 8.54 -11.96
CA GLY A 64 -11.08 7.22 -11.68
C GLY A 64 -10.05 6.10 -11.60
N TYR A 65 -8.76 6.41 -11.42
CA TYR A 65 -7.71 5.41 -11.24
C TYR A 65 -7.71 4.85 -9.83
N GLY A 66 -7.41 3.56 -9.68
CA GLY A 66 -6.99 3.03 -8.39
C GLY A 66 -5.65 3.65 -7.99
N ILE A 67 -5.32 3.58 -6.71
CA ILE A 67 -4.07 4.14 -6.18
C ILE A 67 -3.27 3.01 -5.57
N GLU A 68 -2.00 2.95 -5.89
CA GLU A 68 -1.01 2.22 -5.12
C GLU A 68 -0.22 3.23 -4.29
N LEU A 69 0.15 2.89 -3.06
CA LEU A 69 0.87 3.75 -2.12
C LEU A 69 1.68 2.95 -1.11
N ASP A 70 2.70 3.60 -0.52
CA ASP A 70 3.65 3.01 0.42
C ASP A 70 3.41 3.51 1.84
N LEU A 71 3.29 2.60 2.81
CA LEU A 71 3.14 2.93 4.23
C LEU A 71 4.42 2.65 5.01
N GLN A 72 4.76 3.59 5.89
CA GLN A 72 5.80 3.45 6.90
C GLN A 72 5.31 3.95 8.26
N MET A 73 5.97 3.51 9.32
CA MET A 73 5.69 3.94 10.68
C MET A 73 6.80 4.84 11.19
N THR A 74 6.43 5.97 11.76
CA THR A 74 7.35 6.91 12.41
C THR A 74 7.74 6.44 13.82
N ALA A 75 8.80 7.03 14.40
CA ALA A 75 9.24 6.73 15.76
C ALA A 75 8.15 6.95 16.83
N ASP A 76 7.20 7.87 16.61
CA ASP A 76 6.06 8.13 17.49
C ASP A 76 4.79 7.36 17.08
N GLY A 77 4.93 6.26 16.30
CA GLY A 77 3.84 5.33 15.96
C GLY A 77 2.80 5.88 14.98
N ARG A 78 3.13 6.90 14.21
CA ARG A 78 2.23 7.44 13.18
C ARG A 78 2.45 6.72 11.85
N ILE A 79 1.38 6.38 11.16
CA ILE A 79 1.45 5.79 9.83
C ILE A 79 1.46 6.92 8.80
N VAL A 80 2.56 7.02 8.06
CA VAL A 80 2.78 8.00 6.99
C VAL A 80 2.83 7.32 5.63
N VAL A 81 2.61 8.11 4.57
CA VAL A 81 2.70 7.63 3.19
C VAL A 81 3.97 8.16 2.57
N PHE A 82 4.96 7.28 2.40
CA PHE A 82 6.27 7.62 1.87
C PHE A 82 7.02 6.35 1.44
N HIS A 83 7.77 6.41 0.31
CA HIS A 83 8.40 5.21 -0.26
C HIS A 83 9.75 4.88 0.36
N ASP A 84 10.68 5.85 0.40
CA ASP A 84 12.08 5.61 0.75
C ASP A 84 12.26 5.48 2.27
N GLU A 85 13.28 4.76 2.72
CA GLU A 85 13.60 4.65 4.16
C GLU A 85 13.96 6.00 4.78
N ASP A 86 14.56 6.90 3.99
CA ASP A 86 14.99 8.22 4.42
C ASP A 86 14.46 9.33 3.50
N LEU A 87 14.66 10.57 3.91
CA LEU A 87 14.18 11.75 3.20
C LEU A 87 15.15 12.26 2.12
N MET A 88 16.26 11.57 1.83
CA MET A 88 17.34 12.12 1.00
C MET A 88 16.86 12.49 -0.40
N ARG A 89 16.20 11.59 -1.10
CA ARG A 89 15.78 11.79 -2.50
C ARG A 89 14.70 12.87 -2.64
N MET A 90 13.73 12.86 -1.74
CA MET A 90 12.54 13.72 -1.87
C MET A 90 12.65 15.04 -1.12
N CYS A 91 13.48 15.11 -0.07
CA CYS A 91 13.53 16.26 0.83
C CYS A 91 14.96 16.73 1.14
N ALA A 92 15.99 16.15 0.49
CA ALA A 92 17.40 16.45 0.68
C ALA A 92 17.87 16.35 2.16
N SER A 93 17.36 15.36 2.91
CA SER A 93 17.70 15.11 4.31
C SER A 93 18.01 13.63 4.56
N PRO A 94 19.05 13.27 5.33
CA PRO A 94 19.36 11.88 5.67
C PRO A 94 18.47 11.31 6.79
N LEU A 95 17.47 12.06 7.25
CA LEU A 95 16.58 11.64 8.33
C LEU A 95 15.76 10.43 7.90
N LYS A 96 15.83 9.33 8.66
CA LYS A 96 15.04 8.13 8.41
C LYS A 96 13.64 8.27 8.99
N ILE A 97 12.64 7.74 8.28
CA ILE A 97 11.22 7.76 8.70
C ILE A 97 11.04 7.10 10.06
N GLU A 98 11.61 5.91 10.25
CA GLU A 98 11.49 5.13 11.51
C GLU A 98 12.13 5.82 12.73
N GLN A 99 13.05 6.77 12.53
CA GLN A 99 13.75 7.50 13.58
C GLN A 99 13.15 8.88 13.84
N ALA A 100 12.24 9.33 13.00
CA ALA A 100 11.63 10.64 13.07
C ALA A 100 10.25 10.60 13.69
N SER A 101 9.90 11.61 14.50
CA SER A 101 8.50 11.87 14.84
C SER A 101 7.78 12.53 13.66
N TYR A 102 6.45 12.38 13.61
CA TYR A 102 5.66 13.07 12.57
C TYR A 102 5.83 14.59 12.62
N ALA A 103 5.98 15.17 13.81
CA ALA A 103 6.24 16.60 13.97
C ALA A 103 7.55 17.06 13.31
N GLN A 104 8.57 16.20 13.24
CA GLN A 104 9.79 16.48 12.48
C GLN A 104 9.57 16.34 10.98
N LEU A 105 8.86 15.30 10.53
CA LEU A 105 8.61 15.05 9.10
C LEU A 105 7.83 16.19 8.42
N VAL A 106 6.86 16.80 9.09
CA VAL A 106 6.07 17.91 8.52
C VAL A 106 6.85 19.21 8.33
N GLN A 107 8.08 19.30 8.81
CA GLN A 107 8.97 20.43 8.51
C GLN A 107 9.51 20.37 7.08
N TYR A 108 9.59 19.19 6.48
CA TYR A 108 10.10 18.99 5.12
C TYR A 108 9.00 19.13 4.08
N ASN A 109 9.38 19.63 2.92
CA ASN A 109 8.52 19.67 1.74
C ASN A 109 8.85 18.48 0.82
N LEU A 110 7.83 17.94 0.17
CA LEU A 110 8.02 16.92 -0.87
C LEU A 110 8.54 17.56 -2.16
N GLY A 111 9.76 17.21 -2.53
CA GLY A 111 10.41 17.72 -3.73
C GLY A 111 10.46 19.25 -3.74
N GLN A 112 10.03 19.86 -4.86
CA GLN A 112 9.97 21.31 -5.04
C GLN A 112 8.57 21.90 -4.73
N THR A 113 7.68 21.10 -4.15
CA THR A 113 6.32 21.54 -3.80
C THR A 113 6.25 22.07 -2.36
N HIS A 114 5.09 22.59 -1.96
CA HIS A 114 4.82 22.95 -0.56
C HIS A 114 4.06 21.83 0.18
N GLU A 115 3.85 20.69 -0.47
CA GLU A 115 3.17 19.55 0.14
C GLU A 115 4.05 18.86 1.17
N LYS A 116 3.40 18.24 2.15
CA LYS A 116 4.04 17.52 3.25
C LYS A 116 3.82 16.03 3.09
N ILE A 117 4.66 15.23 3.75
CA ILE A 117 4.43 13.80 3.88
C ILE A 117 3.08 13.61 4.58
N PRO A 118 2.09 12.95 3.93
CA PRO A 118 0.78 12.83 4.52
C PRO A 118 0.70 11.68 5.50
N LEU A 119 -0.17 11.83 6.51
CA LEU A 119 -0.64 10.69 7.29
C LEU A 119 -1.55 9.80 6.41
N PHE A 120 -1.50 8.50 6.62
CA PHE A 120 -2.41 7.58 5.94
C PHE A 120 -3.89 7.90 6.20
N SER A 121 -4.20 8.36 7.41
CA SER A 121 -5.55 8.83 7.75
C SER A 121 -6.02 10.05 6.94
N GLN A 122 -5.11 10.91 6.48
CA GLN A 122 -5.43 12.02 5.57
C GLN A 122 -5.73 11.50 4.18
N VAL A 123 -4.93 10.52 3.70
CA VAL A 123 -5.16 9.87 2.40
C VAL A 123 -6.51 9.14 2.38
N LEU A 124 -6.86 8.40 3.43
CA LEU A 124 -8.15 7.73 3.52
C LEU A 124 -9.34 8.72 3.45
N ARG A 125 -9.22 9.88 4.09
CA ARG A 125 -10.23 10.96 3.98
C ARG A 125 -10.29 11.57 2.57
N GLU A 126 -9.13 11.78 1.93
CA GLU A 126 -9.07 12.32 0.58
C GLU A 126 -9.68 11.36 -0.46
N VAL A 127 -9.39 10.07 -0.33
CA VAL A 127 -9.90 9.04 -1.25
C VAL A 127 -11.38 8.74 -1.01
N ASP A 128 -11.81 8.72 0.24
CA ASP A 128 -13.22 8.53 0.68
C ASP A 128 -13.93 7.34 -0.01
N GLY A 129 -13.21 6.23 -0.18
CA GLY A 129 -13.73 5.01 -0.81
C GLY A 129 -14.08 5.12 -2.31
N ARG A 130 -13.77 6.25 -2.97
CA ARG A 130 -14.11 6.49 -4.39
C ARG A 130 -13.34 5.60 -5.36
N VAL A 131 -12.11 5.21 -5.01
CA VAL A 131 -11.27 4.32 -5.80
C VAL A 131 -10.62 3.27 -4.90
N PRO A 132 -10.25 2.08 -5.44
CA PRO A 132 -9.53 1.07 -4.66
C PRO A 132 -8.10 1.50 -4.37
N LEU A 133 -7.58 1.04 -3.22
CA LEU A 133 -6.19 1.23 -2.81
C LEU A 133 -5.45 -0.11 -2.84
N ILE A 134 -4.22 -0.11 -3.33
CA ILE A 134 -3.21 -1.13 -3.13
C ILE A 134 -2.19 -0.52 -2.17
N VAL A 135 -1.95 -1.17 -1.05
CA VAL A 135 -1.12 -0.65 0.02
C VAL A 135 0.11 -1.54 0.18
N GLU A 136 1.29 -1.01 -0.09
CA GLU A 136 2.55 -1.64 0.27
C GLU A 136 2.94 -1.23 1.69
N ILE A 137 3.19 -2.21 2.55
CA ILE A 137 3.70 -1.96 3.90
C ILE A 137 5.21 -2.18 3.86
N LYS A 138 5.98 -1.10 4.04
CA LYS A 138 7.42 -1.20 4.18
C LYS A 138 7.73 -1.67 5.59
N SER A 139 8.13 -2.94 5.75
CA SER A 139 8.60 -3.43 7.03
C SER A 139 10.03 -2.94 7.25
N THR A 140 10.29 -2.28 8.36
CA THR A 140 11.62 -2.25 8.95
C THR A 140 11.90 -3.66 9.50
N GLU A 141 13.14 -4.14 9.49
CA GLU A 141 13.53 -5.51 9.86
C GLU A 141 13.21 -5.94 11.31
N GLN A 142 12.24 -5.33 11.94
CA GLN A 142 11.82 -5.59 13.33
C GLN A 142 10.42 -6.22 13.41
N VAL A 143 10.12 -7.18 12.53
CA VAL A 143 8.99 -8.10 12.78
C VAL A 143 9.60 -9.41 13.24
N GLU A 144 9.91 -9.51 14.55
CA GLU A 144 10.09 -10.77 15.25
C GLU A 144 8.72 -11.38 15.62
#